data_725381618af5557edddc9012b7ce7d61
#
_entry.id   725381618af5557edddc9012b7ce7d61
#
_cell.length_a   1.000
_cell.length_b   1.000
_cell.length_c   1.000
_cell.angle_alpha   90.00
_cell.angle_beta   90.00
_cell.angle_gamma   90.00
#
_symmetry.space_group_name_H-M   'P 1'
#
loop_
_entity.id
_entity.type
_entity.pdbx_description
1 polymer ?
#
loop_
_entity_poly.entity_id
_entity_poly.type
_entity_poly.pdbx_seq_one_letter_code
_entity_poly.pdbx_strand_id
1 'polypeptide(L)'
;MYSSRKGLFVVIEGIDGSGKTTIAKKLVEKLKSMGYKAEYTYEPFASPFSQALKQYIDTYGGAEPEIETLAMALDRLYHIRKVVLPLLNEGFIVISDRYLYSSIAYQGARGIDLDWIYLVNRYAIEPDVAIYLRVPFDIALERKKQKESKWSYFEDIDRLKKAQDIYEKLVLLNKLVPVDASRKVDDVINECLNIIFDYLGKRKH
;
A
#
# COMPACT_ATOMS: atom_id res chain seq x y z
N MET A 1 1.02 -0.30 -22.30
CA MET A 1 -0.43 -0.13 -22.17
C MET A 1 -1.01 -1.47 -21.74
N TYR A 2 -1.60 -1.55 -20.57
CA TYR A 2 -2.27 -2.77 -20.11
C TYR A 2 -3.71 -2.72 -20.62
N SER A 3 -4.06 -3.64 -21.54
CA SER A 3 -5.41 -3.86 -22.08
C SER A 3 -6.42 -3.99 -20.92
N SER A 4 -7.71 -3.72 -21.17
CA SER A 4 -8.80 -3.70 -20.19
C SER A 4 -8.75 -4.90 -19.22
N ARG A 5 -8.34 -4.64 -17.99
CA ARG A 5 -8.30 -5.63 -16.90
C ARG A 5 -9.73 -6.00 -16.52
N LYS A 6 -10.01 -7.30 -16.36
CA LYS A 6 -11.35 -7.78 -15.93
C LYS A 6 -11.60 -7.53 -14.45
N GLY A 7 -10.53 -7.64 -13.62
CA GLY A 7 -10.55 -7.47 -12.19
C GLY A 7 -10.44 -6.02 -11.73
N LEU A 8 -10.38 -5.83 -10.42
CA LEU A 8 -10.24 -4.54 -9.74
C LEU A 8 -8.99 -4.54 -8.87
N PHE A 9 -8.15 -3.52 -9.01
CA PHE A 9 -6.96 -3.34 -8.19
C PHE A 9 -7.19 -2.26 -7.13
N VAL A 10 -7.26 -2.67 -5.87
CA VAL A 10 -7.45 -1.82 -4.70
C VAL A 10 -6.19 -1.83 -3.86
N VAL A 11 -5.73 -0.67 -3.43
CA VAL A 11 -4.58 -0.55 -2.52
C VAL A 11 -5.00 0.10 -1.21
N ILE A 12 -4.47 -0.42 -0.11
CA ILE A 12 -4.69 0.08 1.24
C ILE A 12 -3.38 0.70 1.72
N GLU A 13 -3.40 1.98 1.94
CA GLU A 13 -2.25 2.80 2.27
C GLU A 13 -2.37 3.43 3.66
N GLY A 14 -1.24 3.91 4.21
CA GLY A 14 -1.18 4.58 5.49
C GLY A 14 0.12 4.28 6.23
N ILE A 15 0.36 5.01 7.31
CA ILE A 15 1.55 4.84 8.15
C ILE A 15 1.49 3.53 8.94
N ASP A 16 2.63 3.12 9.51
CA ASP A 16 2.70 1.97 10.42
C ASP A 16 1.80 2.20 11.63
N GLY A 17 1.09 1.14 12.05
CA GLY A 17 0.07 1.25 13.09
C GLY A 17 -1.31 1.68 12.61
N SER A 18 -1.51 2.08 11.35
CA SER A 18 -2.85 2.47 10.84
C SER A 18 -3.83 1.31 10.67
N GLY A 19 -3.37 0.04 10.74
CA GLY A 19 -4.24 -1.13 10.65
C GLY A 19 -4.40 -1.74 9.26
N LYS A 20 -3.61 -1.33 8.27
CA LYS A 20 -3.68 -1.78 6.87
C LYS A 20 -3.86 -3.28 6.70
N THR A 21 -2.96 -4.07 7.28
CA THR A 21 -2.97 -5.53 7.14
C THR A 21 -4.27 -6.15 7.67
N THR A 22 -4.76 -5.65 8.79
CA THR A 22 -6.01 -6.12 9.38
C THR A 22 -7.20 -5.80 8.49
N ILE A 23 -7.29 -4.55 8.02
CA ILE A 23 -8.38 -4.09 7.15
C ILE A 23 -8.32 -4.80 5.81
N ALA A 24 -7.15 -4.88 5.15
CA ALA A 24 -7.00 -5.53 3.85
C ALA A 24 -7.43 -7.01 3.89
N LYS A 25 -7.00 -7.78 4.90
CA LYS A 25 -7.38 -9.19 5.05
C LYS A 25 -8.88 -9.35 5.29
N LYS A 26 -9.46 -8.56 6.21
CA LYS A 26 -10.89 -8.61 6.50
C LYS A 26 -11.75 -8.16 5.32
N LEU A 27 -11.30 -7.19 4.51
CA LEU A 27 -11.96 -6.81 3.26
C LEU A 27 -12.03 -7.99 2.29
N VAL A 28 -10.92 -8.73 2.12
CA VAL A 28 -10.90 -9.92 1.26
C VAL A 28 -11.86 -10.99 1.78
N GLU A 29 -11.86 -11.28 3.09
CA GLU A 29 -12.80 -12.22 3.70
C GLU A 29 -14.26 -11.82 3.46
N LYS A 30 -14.57 -10.53 3.65
CA LYS A 30 -15.91 -9.99 3.46
C LYS A 30 -16.35 -10.06 1.99
N LEU A 31 -15.48 -9.67 1.05
CA LEU A 31 -15.74 -9.77 -0.38
C LEU A 31 -15.99 -11.23 -0.81
N LYS A 32 -15.18 -12.18 -0.31
CA LYS A 32 -15.36 -13.62 -0.56
C LYS A 32 -16.71 -14.11 -0.02
N SER A 33 -17.11 -13.69 1.18
CA SER A 33 -18.41 -14.06 1.76
C SER A 33 -19.61 -13.50 0.97
N MET A 34 -19.41 -12.44 0.20
CA MET A 34 -20.40 -11.84 -0.70
C MET A 34 -20.36 -12.43 -2.12
N GLY A 35 -19.55 -13.48 -2.37
CA GLY A 35 -19.46 -14.18 -3.65
C GLY A 35 -18.48 -13.58 -4.66
N TYR A 36 -17.70 -12.57 -4.29
CA TYR A 36 -16.66 -12.01 -5.17
C TYR A 36 -15.39 -12.87 -5.16
N LYS A 37 -14.73 -12.97 -6.32
CA LYS A 37 -13.36 -13.43 -6.37
C LYS A 37 -12.47 -12.33 -5.81
N ALA A 38 -11.87 -12.52 -4.64
CA ALA A 38 -10.99 -11.52 -4.03
C ALA A 38 -9.71 -12.18 -3.53
N GLU A 39 -8.57 -11.46 -3.60
CA GLU A 39 -7.29 -11.98 -3.13
C GLU A 39 -6.49 -10.86 -2.44
N TYR A 40 -5.81 -11.25 -1.36
CA TYR A 40 -4.93 -10.38 -0.58
C TYR A 40 -3.50 -10.49 -1.08
N THR A 41 -2.84 -9.36 -1.19
CA THR A 41 -1.39 -9.28 -1.42
C THR A 41 -0.80 -8.11 -0.64
N TYR A 42 0.53 -7.92 -0.70
CA TYR A 42 1.20 -6.87 0.09
C TYR A 42 2.54 -6.49 -0.53
N GLU A 43 3.04 -5.30 -0.16
CA GLU A 43 4.39 -4.83 -0.45
C GLU A 43 5.10 -4.35 0.83
N PRO A 44 6.44 -4.50 0.97
CA PRO A 44 7.30 -5.18 -0.03
C PRO A 44 6.93 -6.65 -0.16
N PHE A 45 6.88 -7.13 -1.42
CA PHE A 45 6.58 -8.53 -1.71
C PHE A 45 7.77 -9.42 -1.39
N ALA A 46 7.55 -10.71 -1.13
CA ALA A 46 8.63 -11.66 -0.85
C ALA A 46 9.36 -12.08 -2.14
N SER A 47 9.84 -11.12 -2.91
CA SER A 47 10.60 -11.34 -4.14
C SER A 47 12.09 -11.56 -3.85
N PRO A 48 12.88 -12.08 -4.81
CA PRO A 48 14.34 -12.11 -4.69
C PRO A 48 14.96 -10.72 -4.46
N PHE A 49 14.30 -9.66 -4.92
CA PHE A 49 14.81 -8.28 -4.83
C PHE A 49 14.63 -7.68 -3.43
N SER A 50 13.47 -7.87 -2.82
CA SER A 50 13.23 -7.45 -1.44
C SER A 50 14.06 -8.29 -0.46
N GLN A 51 14.30 -9.57 -0.76
CA GLN A 51 15.21 -10.42 0.02
C GLN A 51 16.66 -9.93 -0.07
N ALA A 52 17.13 -9.56 -1.28
CA ALA A 52 18.46 -8.99 -1.45
C ALA A 52 18.61 -7.65 -0.71
N LEU A 53 17.60 -6.77 -0.77
CA LEU A 53 17.59 -5.53 0.00
C LEU A 53 17.65 -5.81 1.51
N LYS A 54 16.87 -6.78 1.99
CA LYS A 54 16.91 -7.15 3.41
C LYS A 54 18.28 -7.64 3.82
N GLN A 55 18.90 -8.52 3.03
CA GLN A 55 20.25 -9.00 3.30
C GLN A 55 21.28 -7.85 3.30
N TYR A 56 21.15 -6.88 2.40
CA TYR A 56 21.97 -5.68 2.36
C TYR A 56 21.82 -4.88 3.66
N ILE A 57 20.59 -4.60 4.09
CA ILE A 57 20.29 -3.88 5.34
C ILE A 57 20.86 -4.62 6.55
N ASP A 58 20.67 -5.94 6.64
CA ASP A 58 21.16 -6.77 7.74
C ASP A 58 22.70 -6.79 7.78
N THR A 59 23.38 -6.67 6.63
CA THR A 59 24.85 -6.68 6.53
C THR A 59 25.46 -5.33 6.87
N TYR A 60 24.86 -4.23 6.41
CA TYR A 60 25.46 -2.89 6.49
C TYR A 60 24.77 -1.97 7.51
N GLY A 61 23.76 -2.46 8.23
CA GLY A 61 23.00 -1.69 9.23
C GLY A 61 22.05 -0.66 8.66
N GLY A 62 21.80 -0.70 7.35
CA GLY A 62 20.90 0.21 6.64
C GLY A 62 21.05 0.15 5.13
N ALA A 63 20.26 0.97 4.44
CA ALA A 63 20.39 1.20 3.01
C ALA A 63 20.29 2.70 2.72
N GLU A 64 21.05 3.16 1.73
CA GLU A 64 20.88 4.50 1.18
C GLU A 64 19.48 4.63 0.60
N PRO A 65 18.82 5.81 0.74
CA PRO A 65 17.46 6.00 0.30
C PRO A 65 17.24 5.68 -1.18
N GLU A 66 18.25 5.94 -2.01
CA GLU A 66 18.23 5.67 -3.45
C GLU A 66 18.24 4.16 -3.74
N ILE A 67 19.09 3.40 -3.05
CA ILE A 67 19.17 1.93 -3.18
C ILE A 67 17.84 1.31 -2.76
N GLU A 68 17.31 1.75 -1.63
CA GLU A 68 16.00 1.30 -1.14
C GLU A 68 14.90 1.60 -2.16
N THR A 69 14.85 2.83 -2.70
CA THR A 69 13.86 3.24 -3.70
C THR A 69 13.89 2.36 -4.94
N LEU A 70 15.07 2.08 -5.48
CA LEU A 70 15.24 1.22 -6.64
C LEU A 70 14.86 -0.23 -6.35
N ALA A 71 15.27 -0.76 -5.20
CA ALA A 71 14.93 -2.12 -4.80
C ALA A 71 13.41 -2.30 -4.60
N MET A 72 12.75 -1.33 -3.98
CA MET A 72 11.28 -1.33 -3.83
C MET A 72 10.55 -1.21 -5.17
N ALA A 73 11.05 -0.41 -6.10
CA ALA A 73 10.48 -0.30 -7.45
C ALA A 73 10.61 -1.62 -8.23
N LEU A 74 11.75 -2.30 -8.09
CA LEU A 74 12.00 -3.58 -8.74
C LEU A 74 11.16 -4.71 -8.13
N ASP A 75 11.04 -4.75 -6.77
CA ASP A 75 10.15 -5.67 -6.07
C ASP A 75 8.69 -5.48 -6.51
N ARG A 76 8.22 -4.24 -6.60
CA ARG A 76 6.88 -3.89 -7.09
C ARG A 76 6.65 -4.37 -8.51
N LEU A 77 7.59 -4.13 -9.42
CA LEU A 77 7.45 -4.57 -10.81
C LEU A 77 7.37 -6.09 -10.91
N TYR A 78 8.17 -6.81 -10.11
CA TYR A 78 8.09 -8.26 -10.01
C TYR A 78 6.71 -8.71 -9.49
N HIS A 79 6.24 -8.11 -8.38
CA HIS A 79 4.96 -8.40 -7.76
C HIS A 79 3.79 -8.18 -8.75
N ILE A 80 3.79 -7.05 -9.46
CA ILE A 80 2.80 -6.76 -10.50
C ILE A 80 2.76 -7.87 -11.54
N ARG A 81 3.91 -8.26 -12.06
CA ARG A 81 4.01 -9.23 -13.17
C ARG A 81 3.67 -10.65 -12.76
N LYS A 82 4.03 -11.03 -11.54
CA LYS A 82 3.91 -12.43 -11.07
C LYS A 82 2.62 -12.71 -10.33
N VAL A 83 1.99 -11.69 -9.73
CA VAL A 83 0.82 -11.88 -8.86
C VAL A 83 -0.35 -11.00 -9.31
N VAL A 84 -0.17 -9.68 -9.31
CA VAL A 84 -1.30 -8.76 -9.46
C VAL A 84 -1.96 -8.88 -10.83
N LEU A 85 -1.19 -8.79 -11.92
CA LEU A 85 -1.72 -8.85 -13.29
C LEU A 85 -2.41 -10.20 -13.61
N PRO A 86 -1.84 -11.37 -13.28
CA PRO A 86 -2.53 -12.64 -13.47
C PRO A 86 -3.90 -12.68 -12.80
N LEU A 87 -3.98 -12.28 -11.52
CA LEU A 87 -5.25 -12.25 -10.77
C LEU A 87 -6.25 -11.28 -11.39
N LEU A 88 -5.82 -10.07 -11.77
CA LEU A 88 -6.68 -9.10 -12.43
C LEU A 88 -7.24 -9.61 -13.77
N ASN A 89 -6.44 -10.35 -14.54
CA ASN A 89 -6.87 -10.93 -15.81
C ASN A 89 -7.90 -12.05 -15.61
N GLU A 90 -7.85 -12.75 -14.47
CA GLU A 90 -8.85 -13.75 -14.05
C GLU A 90 -10.11 -13.15 -13.42
N GLY A 91 -10.16 -11.82 -13.29
CA GLY A 91 -11.33 -11.09 -12.78
C GLY A 91 -11.40 -10.97 -11.26
N PHE A 92 -10.28 -11.15 -10.55
CA PHE A 92 -10.23 -10.96 -9.11
C PHE A 92 -10.27 -9.48 -8.71
N ILE A 93 -10.84 -9.21 -7.54
CA ILE A 93 -10.60 -7.99 -6.77
C ILE A 93 -9.31 -8.24 -5.97
N VAL A 94 -8.23 -7.58 -6.36
CA VAL A 94 -6.93 -7.70 -5.68
C VAL A 94 -6.79 -6.58 -4.69
N ILE A 95 -6.65 -6.91 -3.40
CA ILE A 95 -6.42 -5.95 -2.30
C ILE A 95 -4.95 -6.02 -1.91
N SER A 96 -4.21 -4.95 -2.17
CA SER A 96 -2.79 -4.83 -1.77
C SER A 96 -2.65 -3.99 -0.50
N ASP A 97 -2.01 -4.57 0.51
CA ASP A 97 -1.52 -3.85 1.70
C ASP A 97 -0.21 -3.16 1.31
N ARG A 98 -0.25 -1.85 1.10
CA ARG A 98 0.78 -0.99 0.51
C ARG A 98 0.94 -1.16 -1.00
N TYR A 99 1.41 -0.08 -1.62
CA TYR A 99 1.77 -0.03 -3.03
C TYR A 99 2.66 1.21 -3.30
N LEU A 100 2.54 1.81 -4.47
CA LEU A 100 3.33 2.97 -4.92
C LEU A 100 3.31 4.15 -3.94
N TYR A 101 2.16 4.47 -3.35
CA TYR A 101 2.04 5.61 -2.45
C TYR A 101 2.80 5.41 -1.14
N SER A 102 3.02 4.16 -0.71
CA SER A 102 3.96 3.86 0.39
C SER A 102 5.39 4.27 0.02
N SER A 103 5.86 4.00 -1.20
CA SER A 103 7.18 4.47 -1.64
C SER A 103 7.26 6.00 -1.67
N ILE A 104 6.25 6.67 -2.22
CA ILE A 104 6.20 8.14 -2.25
C ILE A 104 6.26 8.73 -0.85
N ALA A 105 5.51 8.13 0.11
CA ALA A 105 5.50 8.60 1.49
C ALA A 105 6.81 8.32 2.23
N TYR A 106 7.31 7.09 2.19
CA TYR A 106 8.43 6.67 3.03
C TYR A 106 9.79 7.07 2.45
N GLN A 107 10.05 6.87 1.16
CA GLN A 107 11.28 7.32 0.53
C GLN A 107 11.29 8.86 0.37
N GLY A 108 10.14 9.47 0.10
CA GLY A 108 10.00 10.94 0.12
C GLY A 108 10.30 11.54 1.50
N ALA A 109 9.87 10.89 2.60
CA ALA A 109 10.21 11.30 3.96
C ALA A 109 11.72 11.21 4.26
N ARG A 110 12.46 10.41 3.50
CA ARG A 110 13.93 10.32 3.55
C ARG A 110 14.64 11.32 2.62
N GLY A 111 13.89 12.21 1.96
CA GLY A 111 14.44 13.28 1.12
C GLY A 111 14.62 12.91 -0.35
N ILE A 112 14.13 11.76 -0.78
CA ILE A 112 14.14 11.40 -2.21
C ILE A 112 13.14 12.28 -2.96
N ASP A 113 13.57 12.78 -4.11
CA ASP A 113 12.73 13.54 -5.03
C ASP A 113 11.52 12.72 -5.47
N LEU A 114 10.32 13.31 -5.32
CA LEU A 114 9.07 12.60 -5.61
C LEU A 114 8.92 12.28 -7.11
N ASP A 115 9.36 13.17 -7.98
CA ASP A 115 9.30 12.95 -9.43
C ASP A 115 10.21 11.79 -9.83
N TRP A 116 11.37 11.66 -9.17
CA TRP A 116 12.24 10.50 -9.39
C TRP A 116 11.60 9.20 -8.89
N ILE A 117 10.91 9.21 -7.74
CA ILE A 117 10.16 8.03 -7.27
C ILE A 117 9.09 7.63 -8.31
N TYR A 118 8.33 8.59 -8.85
CA TYR A 118 7.38 8.31 -9.92
C TYR A 118 8.06 7.79 -11.18
N LEU A 119 9.21 8.36 -11.57
CA LEU A 119 9.95 7.96 -12.77
C LEU A 119 10.42 6.49 -12.69
N VAL A 120 11.02 6.07 -11.58
CA VAL A 120 11.49 4.68 -11.42
C VAL A 120 10.34 3.68 -11.32
N ASN A 121 9.16 4.15 -10.92
CA ASN A 121 7.93 3.37 -10.84
C ASN A 121 7.00 3.53 -12.05
N ARG A 122 7.44 4.16 -13.16
CA ARG A 122 6.57 4.46 -14.31
C ARG A 122 5.91 3.26 -14.97
N TYR A 123 6.42 2.05 -14.72
CA TYR A 123 5.83 0.80 -15.19
C TYR A 123 4.91 0.12 -14.16
N ALA A 124 4.74 0.72 -12.99
CA ALA A 124 3.71 0.30 -12.04
C ALA A 124 2.33 0.60 -12.62
N ILE A 125 1.39 -0.33 -12.41
CA ILE A 125 0.01 -0.11 -12.84
C ILE A 125 -0.69 0.82 -11.86
N GLU A 126 -1.49 1.75 -12.37
CA GLU A 126 -2.35 2.57 -11.51
C GLU A 126 -3.39 1.69 -10.82
N PRO A 127 -3.59 1.83 -9.50
CA PRO A 127 -4.69 1.19 -8.81
C PRO A 127 -6.02 1.82 -9.24
N ASP A 128 -7.07 1.00 -9.29
CA ASP A 128 -8.43 1.47 -9.58
C ASP A 128 -8.99 2.26 -8.38
N VAL A 129 -8.64 1.83 -7.16
CA VAL A 129 -9.03 2.46 -5.89
C VAL A 129 -7.82 2.48 -4.97
N ALA A 130 -7.50 3.64 -4.42
CA ALA A 130 -6.45 3.80 -3.43
C ALA A 130 -7.03 4.41 -2.14
N ILE A 131 -7.08 3.61 -1.07
CA ILE A 131 -7.66 4.00 0.23
C ILE A 131 -6.54 4.32 1.20
N TYR A 132 -6.59 5.50 1.81
CA TYR A 132 -5.69 5.92 2.86
C TYR A 132 -6.35 5.75 4.23
N LEU A 133 -5.84 4.83 5.04
CA LEU A 133 -6.26 4.66 6.43
C LEU A 133 -5.64 5.77 7.28
N ARG A 134 -6.39 6.86 7.41
CA ARG A 134 -6.02 8.01 8.24
C ARG A 134 -6.20 7.68 9.70
N VAL A 135 -5.19 7.90 10.52
CA VAL A 135 -5.23 7.68 11.96
C VAL A 135 -4.42 8.78 12.65
N PRO A 136 -4.86 9.32 13.82
CA PRO A 136 -4.04 10.20 14.63
C PRO A 136 -2.66 9.58 14.91
N PHE A 137 -1.61 10.39 14.84
CA PHE A 137 -0.23 9.91 14.89
C PHE A 137 0.10 9.18 16.20
N ASP A 138 -0.38 9.68 17.32
CA ASP A 138 -0.25 9.08 18.66
C ASP A 138 -0.89 7.69 18.73
N ILE A 139 -2.08 7.52 18.17
CA ILE A 139 -2.76 6.21 18.07
C ILE A 139 -1.97 5.23 17.21
N ALA A 140 -1.41 5.70 16.07
CA ALA A 140 -0.58 4.87 15.23
C ALA A 140 0.67 4.39 15.96
N LEU A 141 1.37 5.27 16.69
CA LEU A 141 2.55 4.95 17.48
C LEU A 141 2.22 3.94 18.60
N GLU A 142 1.12 4.13 19.29
CA GLU A 142 0.70 3.20 20.35
C GLU A 142 0.45 1.80 19.80
N ARG A 143 -0.31 1.71 18.70
CA ARG A 143 -0.60 0.43 18.03
C ARG A 143 0.66 -0.24 17.48
N LYS A 144 1.65 0.56 17.06
CA LYS A 144 2.93 0.07 16.56
C LYS A 144 3.77 -0.53 17.68
N LYS A 145 3.89 0.12 18.84
CA LYS A 145 4.62 -0.38 20.01
C LYS A 145 4.15 -1.75 20.47
N GLN A 146 2.87 -2.10 20.20
CA GLN A 146 2.29 -3.40 20.53
C GLN A 146 2.65 -4.52 19.55
N LYS A 147 3.29 -4.19 18.42
CA LYS A 147 3.67 -5.15 17.38
C LYS A 147 5.17 -5.09 17.16
N GLU A 148 5.88 -6.21 17.35
CA GLU A 148 7.28 -6.32 16.91
C GLU A 148 7.34 -6.13 15.38
N SER A 149 8.06 -5.10 14.94
CA SER A 149 8.28 -4.84 13.52
C SER A 149 9.48 -5.65 13.02
N LYS A 150 9.29 -6.38 11.92
CA LYS A 150 10.39 -7.09 11.25
C LYS A 150 11.37 -6.14 10.52
N TRP A 151 11.00 -4.85 10.39
CA TRP A 151 11.72 -3.83 9.63
C TRP A 151 11.98 -2.59 10.51
N SER A 152 12.56 -2.80 11.72
CA SER A 152 12.82 -1.73 12.71
C SER A 152 13.66 -0.57 12.16
N TYR A 153 14.45 -0.80 11.12
CA TYR A 153 15.25 0.22 10.45
C TYR A 153 14.45 1.40 9.87
N PHE A 154 13.19 1.18 9.48
CA PHE A 154 12.33 2.24 8.93
C PHE A 154 11.62 3.07 10.00
N GLU A 155 11.99 2.93 11.27
CA GLU A 155 11.20 3.34 12.44
C GLU A 155 11.68 4.62 13.14
N ASP A 156 12.14 5.59 12.38
CA ASP A 156 12.36 6.94 12.91
C ASP A 156 11.01 7.67 13.01
N ILE A 157 10.67 8.14 14.22
CA ILE A 157 9.41 8.83 14.52
C ILE A 157 9.23 10.08 13.63
N ASP A 158 10.30 10.85 13.41
CA ASP A 158 10.26 12.04 12.58
C ASP A 158 10.00 11.68 11.10
N ARG A 159 10.59 10.59 10.63
CA ARG A 159 10.33 10.08 9.28
C ARG A 159 8.89 9.60 9.13
N LEU A 160 8.35 8.91 10.14
CA LEU A 160 6.97 8.44 10.11
C LEU A 160 5.99 9.61 10.07
N LYS A 161 6.28 10.70 10.80
CA LYS A 161 5.48 11.93 10.74
C LYS A 161 5.55 12.60 9.38
N LYS A 162 6.76 12.74 8.80
CA LYS A 162 6.92 13.25 7.43
C LYS A 162 6.20 12.39 6.40
N ALA A 163 6.23 11.05 6.56
CA ALA A 163 5.49 10.15 5.67
C ALA A 163 3.98 10.38 5.78
N GLN A 164 3.44 10.61 6.99
CA GLN A 164 2.04 10.98 7.19
C GLN A 164 1.70 12.30 6.48
N ASP A 165 2.54 13.32 6.60
CA ASP A 165 2.35 14.61 5.93
C ASP A 165 2.31 14.45 4.39
N ILE A 166 3.13 13.53 3.85
CA ILE A 166 3.10 13.22 2.41
C ILE A 166 1.80 12.51 2.03
N TYR A 167 1.30 11.56 2.83
CA TYR A 167 0.00 10.95 2.59
C TYR A 167 -1.13 11.98 2.58
N GLU A 168 -1.12 12.97 3.49
CA GLU A 168 -2.11 14.05 3.50
C GLU A 168 -2.03 14.91 2.22
N LYS A 169 -0.83 15.20 1.72
CA LYS A 169 -0.66 15.87 0.42
C LYS A 169 -1.22 15.05 -0.74
N LEU A 170 -1.03 13.73 -0.73
CA LEU A 170 -1.60 12.83 -1.75
C LEU A 170 -3.14 12.82 -1.72
N VAL A 171 -3.75 12.96 -0.54
CA VAL A 171 -5.21 13.15 -0.41
C VAL A 171 -5.64 14.48 -1.04
N LEU A 172 -4.95 15.58 -0.75
CA LEU A 172 -5.25 16.89 -1.35
C LEU A 172 -5.11 16.89 -2.88
N LEU A 173 -4.24 16.05 -3.42
CA LEU A 173 -4.05 15.83 -4.86
C LEU A 173 -5.06 14.83 -5.46
N ASN A 174 -6.05 14.38 -4.71
CA ASN A 174 -7.04 13.36 -5.11
C ASN A 174 -6.43 12.03 -5.59
N LYS A 175 -5.24 11.69 -5.08
CA LYS A 175 -4.59 10.40 -5.36
C LYS A 175 -5.05 9.29 -4.40
N LEU A 176 -5.57 9.67 -3.23
CA LEU A 176 -5.99 8.76 -2.17
C LEU A 176 -7.35 9.18 -1.62
N VAL A 177 -8.20 8.20 -1.34
CA VAL A 177 -9.48 8.39 -0.64
C VAL A 177 -9.24 8.15 0.87
N PRO A 178 -9.36 9.16 1.73
CA PRO A 178 -9.13 9.00 3.15
C PRO A 178 -10.31 8.29 3.83
N VAL A 179 -9.99 7.36 4.74
CA VAL A 179 -10.94 6.68 5.63
C VAL A 179 -10.42 6.81 7.06
N ASP A 180 -11.25 7.27 7.99
CA ASP A 180 -10.90 7.38 9.39
C ASP A 180 -10.75 6.01 10.04
N ALA A 181 -9.50 5.59 10.24
CA ALA A 181 -9.12 4.31 10.82
C ALA A 181 -8.95 4.34 12.36
N SER A 182 -9.34 5.42 13.02
CA SER A 182 -9.43 5.49 14.48
C SER A 182 -10.69 4.81 15.02
N ARG A 183 -11.71 4.64 14.17
CA ARG A 183 -13.01 4.03 14.49
C ARG A 183 -12.92 2.50 14.65
N LYS A 184 -14.05 1.88 14.99
CA LYS A 184 -14.17 0.42 15.06
C LYS A 184 -13.86 -0.22 13.71
N VAL A 185 -13.19 -1.36 13.75
CA VAL A 185 -12.73 -2.09 12.55
C VAL A 185 -13.87 -2.34 11.57
N ASP A 186 -15.06 -2.73 12.07
CA ASP A 186 -16.19 -3.04 11.19
C ASP A 186 -16.74 -1.80 10.48
N ASP A 187 -16.72 -0.62 11.12
CA ASP A 187 -17.13 0.64 10.49
C ASP A 187 -16.16 1.03 9.38
N VAL A 188 -14.85 0.87 9.62
CA VAL A 188 -13.80 1.11 8.61
C VAL A 188 -13.95 0.17 7.41
N ILE A 189 -14.22 -1.12 7.67
CA ILE A 189 -14.44 -2.10 6.60
C ILE A 189 -15.67 -1.73 5.77
N ASN A 190 -16.78 -1.37 6.39
CA ASN A 190 -18.01 -1.00 5.68
C ASN A 190 -17.79 0.24 4.81
N GLU A 191 -17.06 1.24 5.27
CA GLU A 191 -16.72 2.42 4.47
C GLU A 191 -15.82 2.06 3.29
N CYS A 192 -14.78 1.24 3.51
CA CYS A 192 -13.92 0.75 2.43
C CYS A 192 -14.72 -0.04 1.38
N LEU A 193 -15.67 -0.88 1.80
CA LEU A 193 -16.54 -1.61 0.88
C LEU A 193 -17.42 -0.67 0.07
N ASN A 194 -18.00 0.36 0.68
CA ASN A 194 -18.81 1.35 -0.04
C ASN A 194 -17.98 2.05 -1.11
N ILE A 195 -16.74 2.47 -0.81
CA ILE A 195 -15.83 3.07 -1.80
C ILE A 195 -15.57 2.10 -2.97
N ILE A 196 -15.31 0.83 -2.67
CA ILE A 196 -15.05 -0.21 -3.68
C ILE A 196 -16.30 -0.42 -4.55
N PHE A 197 -17.49 -0.52 -3.96
CA PHE A 197 -18.75 -0.74 -4.70
C PHE A 197 -19.18 0.47 -5.51
N ASP A 198 -18.98 1.68 -5.03
CA ASP A 198 -19.21 2.92 -5.78
C ASP A 198 -18.35 2.95 -7.05
N TYR A 199 -17.09 2.53 -6.95
CA TYR A 199 -16.22 2.42 -8.12
C TYR A 199 -16.70 1.34 -9.10
N LEU A 200 -17.09 0.16 -8.60
CA LEU A 200 -17.61 -0.92 -9.43
C LEU A 200 -18.93 -0.54 -10.12
N GLY A 201 -19.80 0.23 -9.45
CA GLY A 201 -21.03 0.77 -10.03
C GLY A 201 -20.76 1.71 -11.21
N LYS A 202 -19.80 2.62 -11.07
CA LYS A 202 -19.38 3.57 -12.12
C LYS A 202 -18.71 2.89 -13.32
N ARG A 203 -18.08 1.73 -13.14
CA ARG A 203 -17.41 0.97 -14.22
C ARG A 203 -18.39 0.20 -15.12
N LYS A 204 -19.64 0.01 -14.68
CA LYS A 204 -20.68 -0.71 -15.44
C LYS A 204 -21.47 0.20 -16.40
N HIS A 205 -21.28 1.51 -16.32
CA HIS A 205 -21.89 2.53 -17.19
C HIS A 205 -20.82 3.19 -18.05
#